data_7d6e1d10105aedc491fdb81986eb49ed
#
_entry.id   7d6e1d10105aedc491fdb81986eb49ed
#
_cell.length_a   1.000
_cell.length_b   1.000
_cell.length_c   1.000
_cell.angle_alpha   90.00
_cell.angle_beta   90.00
_cell.angle_gamma   90.00
#
_symmetry.space_group_name_H-M   'P 1'
#
loop_
_entity.id
_entity.type
_entity.pdbx_description
1 polymer ?
#
loop_
_entity_poly.entity_id
_entity_poly.type
_entity_poly.pdbx_seq_one_letter_code
_entity_poly.pdbx_strand_id
1 'polypeptide(L)'
;MDKHITNMCRSAYTEIRKISSIRHLLSFDATKTLVCSLILSKFDYCNALLTGIPQHLTDKLQKVQNTAARLIFRAKKHDHIQPLMQQLHWLPISSRIIHKTANICFNSFTDPHFPVYLSELLHPYTPSRQLRSSSDSRILSIPRAHQNQNHWRPFFLLFRSHSLESTSPPHPSL
;
A
#
# COMPACT_ATOMS: atom_id res chain seq x y z
N MET A 1 5.20 0.13 -18.27
CA MET A 1 4.66 -0.51 -17.05
C MET A 1 3.99 -1.85 -17.31
N ASP A 2 3.17 -2.01 -18.36
CA ASP A 2 2.43 -3.27 -18.64
C ASP A 2 3.29 -4.52 -18.71
N LYS A 3 4.39 -4.47 -19.48
CA LYS A 3 5.33 -5.60 -19.59
C LYS A 3 5.92 -5.99 -18.24
N HIS A 4 6.29 -5.01 -17.41
CA HIS A 4 6.86 -5.24 -16.08
C HIS A 4 5.86 -5.96 -15.18
N ILE A 5 4.63 -5.44 -15.07
CA ILE A 5 3.56 -6.04 -14.24
C ILE A 5 3.19 -7.43 -14.76
N THR A 6 3.10 -7.61 -16.07
CA THR A 6 2.81 -8.92 -16.65
C THR A 6 3.92 -9.94 -16.33
N ASN A 7 5.19 -9.55 -16.39
CA ASN A 7 6.30 -10.41 -16.02
C ASN A 7 6.32 -10.72 -14.52
N MET A 8 6.02 -9.73 -13.68
CA MET A 8 5.88 -9.89 -12.23
C MET A 8 4.76 -10.89 -11.89
N CYS A 9 3.59 -10.75 -12.51
CA CYS A 9 2.48 -11.70 -12.34
C CYS A 9 2.86 -13.11 -12.80
N ARG A 10 3.52 -13.24 -13.96
CA ARG A 10 3.98 -14.54 -14.49
C ARG A 10 4.95 -15.23 -13.53
N SER A 11 5.95 -14.48 -13.05
CA SER A 11 6.90 -14.98 -12.04
C SER A 11 6.18 -15.43 -10.77
N ALA A 12 5.25 -14.62 -10.25
CA ALA A 12 4.49 -14.94 -9.06
C ALA A 12 3.63 -16.21 -9.25
N TYR A 13 2.95 -16.37 -10.39
CA TYR A 13 2.20 -17.60 -10.67
C TYR A 13 3.10 -18.83 -10.79
N THR A 14 4.33 -18.69 -11.26
CA THR A 14 5.30 -19.78 -11.26
C THR A 14 5.63 -20.24 -9.85
N GLU A 15 5.87 -19.29 -8.93
CA GLU A 15 6.12 -19.61 -7.52
C GLU A 15 4.87 -20.21 -6.85
N ILE A 16 3.67 -19.70 -7.14
CA ILE A 16 2.41 -20.26 -6.65
C ILE A 16 2.29 -21.74 -7.06
N ARG A 17 2.61 -22.10 -8.30
CA ARG A 17 2.57 -23.51 -8.78
C ARG A 17 3.57 -24.38 -8.03
N LYS A 18 4.80 -23.91 -7.84
CA LYS A 18 5.83 -24.63 -7.08
C LYS A 18 5.39 -24.89 -5.64
N ILE A 19 4.87 -23.86 -4.95
CA ILE A 19 4.38 -24.02 -3.58
C ILE A 19 3.15 -24.93 -3.56
N SER A 20 2.27 -24.84 -4.55
CA SER A 20 1.07 -25.68 -4.66
C SER A 20 1.40 -27.16 -4.78
N SER A 21 2.45 -27.53 -5.52
CA SER A 21 2.85 -28.94 -5.67
C SER A 21 3.30 -29.58 -4.35
N ILE A 22 3.92 -28.81 -3.46
CA ILE A 22 4.40 -29.29 -2.15
C ILE A 22 3.47 -28.86 -0.99
N ARG A 23 2.32 -28.21 -1.29
CA ARG A 23 1.42 -27.65 -0.27
C ARG A 23 0.92 -28.68 0.75
N HIS A 24 0.81 -29.95 0.35
CA HIS A 24 0.37 -31.04 1.22
C HIS A 24 1.39 -31.39 2.31
N LEU A 25 2.67 -31.07 2.07
CA LEU A 25 3.78 -31.30 3.01
C LEU A 25 4.01 -30.12 3.94
N LEU A 26 3.44 -28.95 3.62
CA LEU A 26 3.69 -27.72 4.33
C LEU A 26 2.64 -27.44 5.39
N SER A 27 3.07 -26.92 6.55
CA SER A 27 2.19 -26.33 7.55
C SER A 27 1.59 -25.01 7.05
N PHE A 28 0.59 -24.49 7.75
CA PHE A 28 0.00 -23.19 7.46
C PHE A 28 1.05 -22.06 7.50
N ASP A 29 1.83 -22.01 8.58
CA ASP A 29 2.83 -20.94 8.81
C ASP A 29 4.00 -21.04 7.81
N ALA A 30 4.48 -22.25 7.52
CA ALA A 30 5.51 -22.43 6.49
C ALA A 30 5.01 -21.95 5.11
N THR A 31 3.77 -22.27 4.74
CA THR A 31 3.18 -21.80 3.48
C THR A 31 3.03 -20.29 3.46
N LYS A 32 2.54 -19.68 4.56
CA LYS A 32 2.44 -18.22 4.69
C LYS A 32 3.80 -17.56 4.52
N THR A 33 4.84 -18.07 5.18
CA THR A 33 6.20 -17.54 5.08
C THR A 33 6.73 -17.62 3.65
N LEU A 34 6.58 -18.77 2.97
CA LEU A 34 7.00 -18.94 1.57
C LEU A 34 6.26 -17.99 0.63
N VAL A 35 4.96 -17.83 0.79
CA VAL A 35 4.17 -16.89 -0.01
C VAL A 35 4.59 -15.45 0.22
N CYS A 36 4.80 -15.06 1.47
CA CYS A 36 5.27 -13.71 1.80
C CYS A 36 6.65 -13.43 1.19
N SER A 37 7.60 -14.35 1.34
CA SER A 37 8.98 -14.16 0.90
C SER A 37 9.15 -14.24 -0.62
N LEU A 38 8.44 -15.13 -1.32
CA LEU A 38 8.66 -15.37 -2.75
C LEU A 38 7.69 -14.60 -3.66
N ILE A 39 6.52 -14.21 -3.14
CA ILE A 39 5.47 -13.57 -3.95
C ILE A 39 5.23 -12.14 -3.50
N LEU A 40 4.85 -11.92 -2.24
CA LEU A 40 4.50 -10.57 -1.77
C LEU A 40 5.71 -9.65 -1.72
N SER A 41 6.88 -10.13 -1.37
CA SER A 41 8.12 -9.33 -1.39
C SER A 41 8.39 -8.71 -2.76
N LYS A 42 8.07 -9.42 -3.85
CA LYS A 42 8.20 -8.89 -5.22
C LYS A 42 7.20 -7.78 -5.50
N PHE A 43 6.00 -7.84 -4.90
CA PHE A 43 4.98 -6.80 -5.06
C PHE A 43 5.29 -5.58 -4.20
N ASP A 44 5.93 -5.76 -3.05
CA ASP A 44 6.30 -4.68 -2.15
C ASP A 44 7.60 -3.97 -2.55
N TYR A 45 8.43 -4.64 -3.34
CA TYR A 45 9.64 -4.02 -3.85
C TYR A 45 9.29 -2.88 -4.82
N CYS A 46 9.68 -1.66 -4.43
CA CYS A 46 9.41 -0.44 -5.20
C CYS A 46 7.94 -0.21 -5.57
N ASN A 47 6.99 -0.68 -4.76
CA ASN A 47 5.56 -0.56 -5.08
C ASN A 47 5.07 0.89 -5.16
N ALA A 48 5.77 1.85 -4.56
CA ALA A 48 5.48 3.28 -4.71
C ALA A 48 5.53 3.74 -6.18
N LEU A 49 6.39 3.11 -7.02
CA LEU A 49 6.44 3.38 -8.47
C LEU A 49 5.18 2.93 -9.22
N LEU A 50 4.35 2.11 -8.59
CA LEU A 50 3.07 1.66 -9.14
C LEU A 50 1.94 2.65 -8.84
N THR A 51 2.24 3.77 -8.17
CA THR A 51 1.24 4.81 -7.94
C THR A 51 0.80 5.37 -9.30
N GLY A 52 -0.51 5.40 -9.53
CA GLY A 52 -1.03 5.96 -10.78
C GLY A 52 -1.17 4.98 -11.94
N ILE A 53 -0.87 3.71 -11.76
CA ILE A 53 -1.12 2.72 -12.82
C ILE A 53 -2.61 2.53 -13.09
N PRO A 54 -2.99 2.20 -14.32
CA PRO A 54 -4.37 1.87 -14.67
C PRO A 54 -4.95 0.74 -13.82
N GLN A 55 -6.24 0.84 -13.48
CA GLN A 55 -6.93 -0.09 -12.59
C GLN A 55 -6.80 -1.56 -13.05
N HIS A 56 -6.87 -1.82 -14.36
CA HIS A 56 -6.75 -3.18 -14.90
C HIS A 56 -5.42 -3.86 -14.57
N LEU A 57 -4.34 -3.08 -14.35
CA LEU A 57 -3.03 -3.60 -13.93
C LEU A 57 -3.00 -3.90 -12.44
N THR A 58 -3.58 -3.02 -11.63
CA THR A 58 -3.78 -3.27 -10.20
C THR A 58 -4.62 -4.53 -9.99
N ASP A 59 -5.67 -4.73 -10.78
CA ASP A 59 -6.53 -5.91 -10.74
C ASP A 59 -5.76 -7.20 -11.08
N LYS A 60 -4.81 -7.13 -12.04
CA LYS A 60 -3.93 -8.29 -12.33
C LYS A 60 -3.11 -8.70 -11.11
N LEU A 61 -2.48 -7.74 -10.43
CA LEU A 61 -1.72 -7.99 -9.20
C LEU A 61 -2.63 -8.50 -8.07
N GLN A 62 -3.81 -7.90 -7.92
CA GLN A 62 -4.80 -8.32 -6.91
C GLN A 62 -5.26 -9.77 -7.12
N LYS A 63 -5.46 -10.20 -8.37
CA LYS A 63 -5.78 -11.60 -8.69
C LYS A 63 -4.70 -12.57 -8.24
N VAL A 64 -3.44 -12.21 -8.40
CA VAL A 64 -2.30 -13.02 -7.91
C VAL A 64 -2.32 -13.09 -6.38
N GLN A 65 -2.47 -11.96 -5.70
CA GLN A 65 -2.57 -11.91 -4.24
C GLN A 65 -3.72 -12.77 -3.72
N ASN A 66 -4.89 -12.68 -4.35
CA ASN A 66 -6.05 -13.49 -4.00
C ASN A 66 -5.78 -15.00 -4.17
N THR A 67 -5.09 -15.38 -5.25
CA THR A 67 -4.71 -16.78 -5.49
C THR A 67 -3.72 -17.27 -4.44
N ALA A 68 -2.76 -16.44 -4.07
CA ALA A 68 -1.79 -16.75 -3.02
C ALA A 68 -2.46 -16.91 -1.64
N ALA A 69 -3.43 -16.07 -1.29
CA ALA A 69 -4.20 -16.22 -0.06
C ALA A 69 -5.00 -17.54 -0.04
N ARG A 70 -5.67 -17.90 -1.14
CA ARG A 70 -6.38 -19.17 -1.25
C ARG A 70 -5.46 -20.38 -1.11
N LEU A 71 -4.24 -20.29 -1.65
CA LEU A 71 -3.24 -21.37 -1.51
C LEU A 71 -2.88 -21.62 -0.03
N ILE A 72 -2.72 -20.56 0.76
CA ILE A 72 -2.40 -20.67 2.20
C ILE A 72 -3.52 -21.41 2.94
N PHE A 73 -4.77 -21.04 2.70
CA PHE A 73 -5.94 -21.62 3.38
C PHE A 73 -6.46 -22.93 2.75
N ARG A 74 -5.90 -23.37 1.63
CA ARG A 74 -6.47 -24.47 0.81
C ARG A 74 -7.92 -24.20 0.40
N ALA A 75 -8.27 -22.92 0.24
CA ALA A 75 -9.62 -22.47 -0.07
C ALA A 75 -9.96 -22.71 -1.56
N LYS A 76 -11.24 -22.90 -1.86
CA LYS A 76 -11.72 -23.12 -3.22
C LYS A 76 -11.73 -21.81 -4.02
N LYS A 77 -11.79 -21.92 -5.34
CA LYS A 77 -11.81 -20.75 -6.25
C LYS A 77 -12.99 -19.81 -5.99
N HIS A 78 -14.12 -20.32 -5.54
CA HIS A 78 -15.36 -19.59 -5.32
C HIS A 78 -15.51 -19.04 -3.90
N ASP A 79 -14.61 -19.37 -2.99
CA ASP A 79 -14.66 -18.87 -1.61
C ASP A 79 -14.42 -17.36 -1.57
N HIS A 80 -15.14 -16.68 -0.68
CA HIS A 80 -14.97 -15.25 -0.49
C HIS A 80 -13.55 -14.94 0.00
N ILE A 81 -12.93 -13.97 -0.67
CA ILE A 81 -11.52 -13.65 -0.39
C ILE A 81 -11.32 -12.72 0.82
N GLN A 82 -12.30 -11.85 1.12
CA GLN A 82 -12.16 -10.85 2.18
C GLN A 82 -11.83 -11.45 3.54
N PRO A 83 -12.55 -12.48 4.06
CA PRO A 83 -12.21 -13.05 5.36
C PRO A 83 -10.81 -13.67 5.39
N LEU A 84 -10.35 -14.25 4.27
CA LEU A 84 -9.00 -14.80 4.18
C LEU A 84 -7.93 -13.71 4.26
N MET A 85 -8.16 -12.58 3.59
CA MET A 85 -7.27 -11.42 3.63
C MET A 85 -7.21 -10.80 5.03
N GLN A 86 -8.35 -10.71 5.72
CA GLN A 86 -8.44 -10.21 7.08
C GLN A 86 -7.67 -11.09 8.08
N GLN A 87 -7.83 -12.43 8.00
CA GLN A 87 -7.10 -13.37 8.86
C GLN A 87 -5.58 -13.34 8.61
N LEU A 88 -5.16 -13.05 7.39
CA LEU A 88 -3.74 -12.87 7.06
C LEU A 88 -3.21 -11.48 7.45
N HIS A 89 -4.09 -10.54 7.79
CA HIS A 89 -3.78 -9.11 7.95
C HIS A 89 -3.16 -8.51 6.69
N TRP A 90 -3.66 -8.91 5.52
CA TRP A 90 -3.16 -8.41 4.25
C TRP A 90 -4.02 -7.28 3.71
N LEU A 91 -3.37 -6.18 3.39
CA LEU A 91 -4.00 -5.08 2.67
C LEU A 91 -4.12 -5.41 1.18
N PRO A 92 -5.19 -4.96 0.50
CA PRO A 92 -5.29 -4.98 -0.96
C PRO A 92 -4.11 -4.27 -1.63
N ILE A 93 -3.76 -4.66 -2.85
CA ILE A 93 -2.60 -4.08 -3.58
C ILE A 93 -2.69 -2.56 -3.69
N SER A 94 -3.86 -2.00 -4.01
CA SER A 94 -4.07 -0.56 -4.07
C SER A 94 -3.76 0.13 -2.74
N SER A 95 -4.26 -0.41 -1.64
CA SER A 95 -4.02 0.12 -0.29
C SER A 95 -2.55 0.00 0.12
N ARG A 96 -1.85 -1.08 -0.28
CA ARG A 96 -0.41 -1.25 -0.02
C ARG A 96 0.42 -0.18 -0.73
N ILE A 97 0.10 0.12 -2.00
CA ILE A 97 0.75 1.18 -2.78
C ILE A 97 0.56 2.54 -2.10
N ILE A 98 -0.69 2.87 -1.75
CA ILE A 98 -1.03 4.12 -1.07
C ILE A 98 -0.31 4.23 0.28
N HIS A 99 -0.37 3.19 1.09
CA HIS A 99 0.29 3.15 2.40
C HIS A 99 1.82 3.36 2.29
N LYS A 100 2.48 2.69 1.34
CA LYS A 100 3.92 2.86 1.13
C LYS A 100 4.28 4.28 0.72
N THR A 101 3.52 4.85 -0.21
CA THR A 101 3.75 6.23 -0.66
C THR A 101 3.49 7.24 0.46
N ALA A 102 2.40 7.06 1.22
CA ALA A 102 2.09 7.88 2.39
C ALA A 102 3.20 7.81 3.45
N ASN A 103 3.74 6.61 3.70
CA ASN A 103 4.83 6.43 4.66
C ASN A 103 6.13 7.12 4.21
N ILE A 104 6.45 7.07 2.91
CA ILE A 104 7.60 7.82 2.36
C ILE A 104 7.41 9.32 2.57
N CYS A 105 6.24 9.85 2.25
CA CYS A 105 5.94 11.27 2.47
C CYS A 105 5.96 11.65 3.95
N PHE A 106 5.43 10.81 4.83
CA PHE A 106 5.47 11.06 6.27
C PHE A 106 6.91 11.11 6.80
N ASN A 107 7.73 10.14 6.42
CA ASN A 107 9.13 10.07 6.84
C ASN A 107 9.95 11.27 6.35
N SER A 108 9.61 11.85 5.18
CA SER A 108 10.29 13.05 4.68
C SER A 108 10.12 14.28 5.57
N PHE A 109 9.11 14.31 6.43
CA PHE A 109 8.87 15.40 7.39
C PHE A 109 9.31 15.09 8.81
N THR A 110 9.48 13.80 9.15
CA THR A 110 9.73 13.38 10.53
C THR A 110 11.15 12.85 10.75
N ASP A 111 11.77 12.30 9.72
CA ASP A 111 13.10 11.70 9.84
C ASP A 111 14.19 12.70 9.40
N PRO A 112 15.07 13.14 10.32
CA PRO A 112 16.20 14.03 9.99
C PRO A 112 17.20 13.40 9.01
N HIS A 113 17.25 12.07 8.93
CA HIS A 113 18.15 11.33 8.04
C HIS A 113 17.51 10.99 6.68
N PHE A 114 16.30 11.50 6.45
CA PHE A 114 15.62 11.27 5.17
C PHE A 114 16.36 11.95 4.02
N PRO A 115 16.45 11.33 2.83
CA PRO A 115 17.17 11.92 1.69
C PRO A 115 16.61 13.28 1.29
N VAL A 116 17.47 14.31 1.31
CA VAL A 116 17.10 15.72 1.06
C VAL A 116 16.43 15.90 -0.29
N TYR A 117 16.91 15.22 -1.33
CA TYR A 117 16.36 15.31 -2.68
C TYR A 117 14.88 14.84 -2.80
N LEU A 118 14.42 14.00 -1.87
CA LEU A 118 13.01 13.58 -1.83
C LEU A 118 12.16 14.58 -1.04
N SER A 119 12.70 15.16 0.04
CA SER A 119 11.99 16.17 0.81
C SER A 119 11.80 17.48 0.02
N GLU A 120 12.75 17.84 -0.84
CA GLU A 120 12.66 19.01 -1.73
C GLU A 120 11.53 18.90 -2.76
N LEU A 121 11.10 17.68 -3.12
CA LEU A 121 9.97 17.45 -4.02
C LEU A 121 8.61 17.70 -3.35
N LEU A 122 8.57 17.76 -2.03
CA LEU A 122 7.36 17.89 -1.25
C LEU A 122 7.21 19.33 -0.76
N HIS A 123 6.21 20.03 -1.27
CA HIS A 123 5.96 21.41 -0.90
C HIS A 123 4.85 21.48 0.14
N PRO A 124 5.14 22.00 1.36
CA PRO A 124 4.10 22.26 2.36
C PRO A 124 3.05 23.24 1.83
N TYR A 125 1.81 23.00 2.17
CA TYR A 125 0.73 23.90 1.82
C TYR A 125 0.73 25.10 2.76
N THR A 126 0.88 26.30 2.20
CA THR A 126 0.71 27.57 2.94
C THR A 126 -0.64 28.18 2.58
N PRO A 127 -1.61 28.19 3.50
CA PRO A 127 -2.93 28.77 3.23
C PRO A 127 -2.83 30.29 3.12
N SER A 128 -3.59 30.87 2.17
CA SER A 128 -3.69 32.33 1.99
C SER A 128 -4.42 33.02 3.14
N ARG A 129 -5.19 32.28 3.95
CA ARG A 129 -5.87 32.78 5.15
C ARG A 129 -5.63 31.80 6.30
N GLN A 130 -5.42 32.33 7.51
CA GLN A 130 -5.34 31.49 8.70
C GLN A 130 -6.72 30.89 9.03
N LEU A 131 -6.84 29.61 8.90
CA LEU A 131 -7.98 28.80 9.32
C LEU A 131 -7.58 27.99 10.56
N ARG A 132 -8.54 27.50 11.33
CA ARG A 132 -8.26 26.63 12.49
C ARG A 132 -7.41 25.39 12.13
N SER A 133 -7.48 24.91 10.89
CA SER A 133 -6.67 23.81 10.36
C SER A 133 -5.34 24.24 9.73
N SER A 134 -5.03 25.53 9.68
CA SER A 134 -3.79 26.04 9.06
C SER A 134 -2.55 25.88 9.94
N SER A 135 -2.72 25.55 11.21
CA SER A 135 -1.63 25.21 12.14
C SER A 135 -1.01 23.83 11.88
N ASP A 136 -1.67 22.99 11.07
CA ASP A 136 -1.15 21.68 10.73
C ASP A 136 -0.17 21.78 9.55
N SER A 137 1.11 21.80 9.87
CA SER A 137 2.23 21.95 8.91
C SER A 137 2.42 20.72 7.99
N ARG A 138 1.58 19.68 8.13
CA ARG A 138 1.70 18.41 7.38
C ARG A 138 0.84 18.33 6.13
N ILE A 139 0.14 19.42 5.78
CA ILE A 139 -0.65 19.47 4.54
C ILE A 139 0.29 19.76 3.36
N LEU A 140 0.20 18.96 2.31
CA LEU A 140 0.98 19.14 1.09
C LEU A 140 0.22 19.95 0.05
N SER A 141 0.95 20.78 -0.69
CA SER A 141 0.41 21.49 -1.86
C SER A 141 0.32 20.55 -3.05
N ILE A 142 -0.81 20.55 -3.76
CA ILE A 142 -0.99 19.79 -4.99
C ILE A 142 -0.47 20.63 -6.16
N PRO A 143 0.54 20.19 -6.93
CA PRO A 143 1.00 20.90 -8.11
C PRO A 143 -0.15 21.09 -9.11
N ARG A 144 -0.26 22.29 -9.69
CA ARG A 144 -1.36 22.64 -10.62
C ARG A 144 -1.46 21.69 -11.83
N ALA A 145 -0.34 21.16 -12.30
CA ALA A 145 -0.29 20.20 -13.40
C ALA A 145 -1.04 18.89 -13.11
N HIS A 146 -1.25 18.52 -11.84
CA HIS A 146 -1.90 17.28 -11.43
C HIS A 146 -3.33 17.48 -10.90
N GLN A 147 -3.83 18.71 -10.85
CA GLN A 147 -5.18 19.00 -10.30
C GLN A 147 -6.31 18.34 -11.09
N ASN A 148 -6.12 18.04 -12.38
CA ASN A 148 -7.11 17.35 -13.24
C ASN A 148 -7.07 15.83 -13.15
N GLN A 149 -6.11 15.25 -12.46
CA GLN A 149 -6.03 13.80 -12.29
C GLN A 149 -6.63 13.41 -10.94
N ASN A 150 -7.89 12.94 -10.94
CA ASN A 150 -8.61 12.43 -9.76
C ASN A 150 -7.87 11.30 -9.02
N HIS A 151 -6.78 10.81 -9.59
CA HIS A 151 -5.96 9.72 -9.10
C HIS A 151 -5.19 10.04 -7.81
N TRP A 152 -4.77 11.30 -7.62
CA TRP A 152 -4.01 11.74 -6.44
C TRP A 152 -4.89 12.22 -5.28
N ARG A 153 -6.19 12.46 -5.53
CA ARG A 153 -7.14 12.92 -4.49
C ARG A 153 -7.21 12.02 -3.26
N PRO A 154 -7.27 10.66 -3.39
CA PRO A 154 -7.31 9.79 -2.22
C PRO A 154 -6.05 9.91 -1.36
N PHE A 155 -4.90 10.14 -1.98
CA PHE A 155 -3.61 10.28 -1.31
C PHE A 155 -3.57 11.51 -0.39
N PHE A 156 -4.02 12.65 -0.89
CA PHE A 156 -4.05 13.90 -0.11
C PHE A 156 -5.13 13.89 0.99
N LEU A 157 -6.24 13.17 0.78
CA LEU A 157 -7.29 13.02 1.79
C LEU A 157 -6.86 12.11 2.96
N LEU A 158 -6.07 11.07 2.70
CA LEU A 158 -5.51 10.20 3.75
C LEU A 158 -4.53 10.95 4.66
N PHE A 159 -3.74 11.87 4.11
CA PHE A 159 -2.84 12.71 4.91
C PHE A 159 -3.62 13.63 5.85
N ARG A 160 -4.80 14.11 5.41
CA ARG A 160 -5.67 14.95 6.22
C ARG A 160 -6.37 14.21 7.36
N SER A 161 -6.76 12.94 7.16
CA SER A 161 -7.48 12.15 8.18
C SER A 161 -6.58 11.68 9.32
N HIS A 162 -5.33 11.31 9.04
CA HIS A 162 -4.38 10.88 10.07
C HIS A 162 -3.95 12.01 11.02
N SER A 163 -4.01 13.26 10.57
CA SER A 163 -3.69 14.41 11.42
C SER A 163 -4.76 14.71 12.47
N LEU A 164 -5.98 14.20 12.30
CA LEU A 164 -7.10 14.44 13.23
C LEU A 164 -7.18 13.44 14.38
N GLU A 165 -6.60 12.25 14.24
CA GLU A 165 -6.66 11.20 15.28
C GLU A 165 -5.55 11.29 16.33
N SER A 166 -4.49 12.06 16.11
CA SER A 166 -3.34 12.13 17.03
C SER A 166 -3.43 13.22 18.12
N THR A 167 -4.55 13.96 18.23
CA THR A 167 -4.69 15.11 19.14
C THR A 167 -5.76 14.96 20.23
N SER A 168 -6.01 13.74 20.73
CA SER A 168 -6.77 13.57 21.98
C SER A 168 -5.78 13.35 23.13
N PRO A 169 -5.55 14.32 24.02
CA PRO A 169 -4.80 14.06 25.24
C PRO A 169 -5.65 13.14 26.16
N PRO A 170 -5.03 12.25 26.95
CA PRO A 170 -5.77 11.47 27.91
C PRO A 170 -6.35 12.38 28.99
N HIS A 171 -7.65 12.26 29.20
CA HIS A 171 -8.31 12.91 30.34
C HIS A 171 -7.70 12.42 31.64
N PRO A 172 -7.30 13.28 32.58
CA PRO A 172 -6.94 12.85 33.92
C PRO A 172 -8.22 12.42 34.64
N SER A 173 -8.24 11.16 35.06
CA SER A 173 -9.23 10.63 35.98
C SER A 173 -9.04 11.30 37.36
N LEU A 174 -10.08 11.96 37.80
CA LEU A 174 -10.31 12.29 39.23
C LEU A 174 -10.81 11.06 39.97
#